data_eea966d2ae077e6c5799705bf82a4958
#
_entry.id   eea966d2ae077e6c5799705bf82a4958
#
_cell.length_a   1.000
_cell.length_b   1.000
_cell.length_c   1.000
_cell.angle_alpha   90.00
_cell.angle_beta   90.00
_cell.angle_gamma   90.00
#
_symmetry.space_group_name_H-M   'P 1'
#
loop_
_entity.id
_entity.type
_entity.pdbx_description
1 polymer ?
#
loop_
_entity_poly.entity_id
_entity_poly.type
_entity_poly.pdbx_seq_one_letter_code
_entity_poly.pdbx_strand_id
1 'polypeptide(L)'
;MAEIKQYVDILLESLEKKKRILQQILKENAEQEKAVKVNGSIEEFDRIVEEKSRLIFEMENLDSGFDKVYDRIRKELPDARDSYKEEIARMQRLISEITDLSVSIQTSEQRNKQFVESYFSYARGQIRQSKKSVRAANDYYKNMRQINYIDPQMMDSKK
;
A
#
# COMPACT_ATOMS: atom_id res chain seq x y z
N MET A 1 10.26 4.52 29.75
CA MET A 1 10.28 3.05 29.55
C MET A 1 8.94 2.54 29.07
N ALA A 2 7.85 2.70 29.85
CA ALA A 2 6.51 2.31 29.42
C ALA A 2 6.07 3.05 28.16
N GLU A 3 6.51 4.29 28.03
CA GLU A 3 6.19 5.13 26.88
C GLU A 3 6.82 4.60 25.59
N ILE A 4 8.08 4.15 25.66
CA ILE A 4 8.76 3.57 24.50
C ILE A 4 8.06 2.29 24.06
N LYS A 5 7.64 1.47 25.00
CA LYS A 5 6.93 0.24 24.70
C LYS A 5 5.63 0.52 23.93
N GLN A 6 4.87 1.52 24.35
CA GLN A 6 3.65 1.91 23.65
C GLN A 6 3.93 2.31 22.20
N TYR A 7 4.98 3.09 22.00
CA TYR A 7 5.35 3.54 20.65
C TYR A 7 5.83 2.38 19.78
N VAL A 8 6.62 1.47 20.35
CA VAL A 8 7.06 0.26 19.63
C VAL A 8 5.85 -0.59 19.22
N ASP A 9 4.89 -0.76 20.13
CA ASP A 9 3.68 -1.53 19.84
C ASP A 9 2.85 -0.85 18.73
N ILE A 10 2.76 0.48 18.73
CA ILE A 10 2.06 1.24 17.69
C ILE A 10 2.75 1.06 16.34
N LEU A 11 4.09 1.13 16.32
CA LEU A 11 4.85 0.92 15.08
C LEU A 11 4.61 -0.48 14.51
N LEU A 12 4.66 -1.50 15.35
CA LEU A 12 4.39 -2.87 14.93
C LEU A 12 2.98 -3.02 14.36
N GLU A 13 2.00 -2.50 15.08
CA GLU A 13 0.61 -2.57 14.65
C GLU A 13 0.40 -1.87 13.31
N SER A 14 1.04 -0.71 13.14
CA SER A 14 0.96 0.05 11.88
C SER A 14 1.54 -0.75 10.71
N LEU A 15 2.67 -1.40 10.91
CA LEU A 15 3.30 -2.23 9.89
C LEU A 15 2.44 -3.45 9.54
N GLU A 16 1.83 -4.08 10.54
CA GLU A 16 0.94 -5.20 10.31
C GLU A 16 -0.31 -4.79 9.53
N LYS A 17 -0.87 -3.64 9.85
CA LYS A 17 -2.02 -3.09 9.13
C LYS A 17 -1.63 -2.75 7.68
N LYS A 18 -0.47 -2.13 7.49
CA LYS A 18 0.02 -1.82 6.14
C LYS A 18 0.19 -3.08 5.31
N LYS A 19 0.75 -4.13 5.89
CA LYS A 19 0.89 -5.42 5.22
C LYS A 19 -0.46 -5.95 4.75
N ARG A 20 -1.47 -5.91 5.63
CA ARG A 20 -2.83 -6.38 5.28
C ARG A 20 -3.45 -5.55 4.16
N ILE A 21 -3.25 -4.23 4.20
CA ILE A 21 -3.75 -3.34 3.14
C ILE A 21 -3.09 -3.69 1.81
N LEU A 22 -1.79 -3.91 1.78
CA LEU A 22 -1.08 -4.28 0.56
C LEU A 22 -1.54 -5.64 0.03
N GLN A 23 -1.78 -6.61 0.91
CA GLN A 23 -2.35 -7.90 0.51
C GLN A 23 -3.73 -7.73 -0.13
N GLN A 24 -4.54 -6.83 0.42
CA GLN A 24 -5.87 -6.56 -0.12
C GLN A 24 -5.79 -5.87 -1.48
N ILE A 25 -4.87 -4.93 -1.65
CA ILE A 25 -4.64 -4.26 -2.95
C ILE A 25 -4.24 -5.29 -4.00
N LEU A 26 -3.35 -6.20 -3.64
CA LEU A 26 -2.91 -7.26 -4.56
C LEU A 26 -4.09 -8.15 -4.99
N LYS A 27 -4.98 -8.46 -4.05
CA LYS A 27 -6.19 -9.22 -4.32
C LYS A 27 -7.12 -8.45 -5.26
N GLU A 28 -7.31 -7.15 -5.02
CA GLU A 28 -8.13 -6.31 -5.90
C GLU A 28 -7.52 -6.21 -7.30
N ASN A 29 -6.19 -6.22 -7.41
CA ASN A 29 -5.52 -6.23 -8.71
C ASN A 29 -5.83 -7.50 -9.49
N ALA A 30 -5.90 -8.65 -8.80
CA ALA A 30 -6.28 -9.91 -9.44
C ALA A 30 -7.73 -9.87 -9.93
N GLU A 31 -8.63 -9.30 -9.14
CA GLU A 31 -10.03 -9.13 -9.54
C GLU A 31 -10.16 -8.16 -10.71
N GLN A 32 -9.37 -7.08 -10.70
CA GLN A 32 -9.36 -6.13 -11.81
C GLN A 32 -8.88 -6.79 -13.11
N GLU A 33 -7.84 -7.60 -13.03
CA GLU A 33 -7.35 -8.34 -14.20
C GLU A 33 -8.44 -9.21 -14.80
N LYS A 34 -9.17 -9.95 -13.96
CA LYS A 34 -10.29 -10.76 -14.42
C LYS A 34 -11.36 -9.92 -15.08
N ALA A 35 -11.74 -8.81 -14.46
CA ALA A 35 -12.80 -7.96 -14.97
C ALA A 35 -12.45 -7.36 -16.33
N VAL A 36 -11.22 -6.87 -16.51
CA VAL A 36 -10.84 -6.23 -17.77
C VAL A 36 -10.62 -7.25 -18.89
N LYS A 37 -10.17 -8.46 -18.57
CA LYS A 37 -9.95 -9.51 -19.57
C LYS A 37 -11.25 -10.02 -20.18
N VAL A 38 -12.35 -10.00 -19.42
CA VAL A 38 -13.65 -10.44 -19.91
C VAL A 38 -14.56 -9.28 -20.30
N ASN A 39 -14.03 -8.06 -20.36
CA ASN A 39 -14.80 -6.85 -20.63
C ASN A 39 -16.00 -6.73 -19.71
N GLY A 40 -15.73 -6.82 -18.40
CA GLY A 40 -16.76 -6.74 -17.38
C GLY A 40 -17.46 -5.38 -17.34
N SER A 41 -18.44 -5.26 -16.45
CA SER A 41 -19.23 -4.04 -16.35
C SER A 41 -18.40 -2.86 -15.83
N ILE A 42 -18.78 -1.65 -16.23
CA ILE A 42 -18.15 -0.43 -15.74
C ILE A 42 -18.36 -0.31 -14.23
N GLU A 43 -19.52 -0.70 -13.73
CA GLU A 43 -19.83 -0.65 -12.30
C GLU A 43 -18.84 -1.50 -11.49
N GLU A 44 -18.54 -2.69 -11.97
CA GLU A 44 -17.56 -3.56 -11.30
C GLU A 44 -16.16 -2.98 -11.36
N PHE A 45 -15.75 -2.45 -12.51
CA PHE A 45 -14.46 -1.79 -12.65
C PHE A 45 -14.34 -0.59 -11.68
N ASP A 46 -15.38 0.24 -11.63
CA ASP A 46 -15.42 1.40 -10.74
C ASP A 46 -15.31 0.99 -9.29
N ARG A 47 -16.03 -0.06 -8.89
CA ARG A 47 -16.00 -0.57 -7.52
C ARG A 47 -14.57 -0.95 -7.13
N ILE A 48 -13.86 -1.63 -8.01
CA ILE A 48 -12.49 -2.07 -7.74
C ILE A 48 -11.56 -0.86 -7.61
N VAL A 49 -11.66 0.10 -8.52
CA VAL A 49 -10.83 1.30 -8.48
C VAL A 49 -11.09 2.11 -7.21
N GLU A 50 -12.36 2.27 -6.84
CA GLU A 50 -12.73 2.98 -5.62
C GLU A 50 -12.19 2.29 -4.37
N GLU A 51 -12.28 0.96 -4.32
CA GLU A 51 -11.75 0.18 -3.19
C GLU A 51 -10.24 0.32 -3.09
N LYS A 52 -9.54 0.23 -4.22
CA LYS A 52 -8.08 0.41 -4.23
C LYS A 52 -7.68 1.82 -3.79
N SER A 53 -8.42 2.84 -4.22
CA SER A 53 -8.17 4.22 -3.80
C SER A 53 -8.37 4.41 -2.30
N ARG A 54 -9.41 3.78 -1.75
CA ARG A 54 -9.67 3.81 -0.30
C ARG A 54 -8.52 3.17 0.48
N LEU A 55 -8.05 2.04 -0.01
CA LEU A 55 -6.94 1.32 0.63
C LEU A 55 -5.65 2.14 0.63
N ILE A 56 -5.36 2.81 -0.49
CA ILE A 56 -4.19 3.68 -0.58
C ILE A 56 -4.30 4.86 0.38
N PHE A 57 -5.48 5.45 0.50
CA PHE A 57 -5.70 6.54 1.44
C PHE A 57 -5.46 6.08 2.89
N GLU A 58 -5.96 4.90 3.26
CA GLU A 58 -5.70 4.34 4.58
C GLU A 58 -4.21 4.12 4.81
N MET A 59 -3.51 3.64 3.79
CA MET A 59 -2.07 3.38 3.88
C MET A 59 -1.28 4.67 4.07
N GLU A 60 -1.64 5.74 3.35
CA GLU A 60 -1.01 7.04 3.51
C GLU A 60 -1.18 7.56 4.94
N ASN A 61 -2.35 7.38 5.53
CA ASN A 61 -2.60 7.76 6.91
C ASN A 61 -1.75 6.95 7.88
N LEU A 62 -1.62 5.64 7.63
CA LEU A 62 -0.76 4.79 8.45
C LEU A 62 0.70 5.20 8.36
N ASP A 63 1.18 5.51 7.17
CA ASP A 63 2.56 5.94 6.95
C ASP A 63 2.83 7.26 7.66
N SER A 64 1.91 8.20 7.57
CA SER A 64 2.04 9.49 8.27
C SER A 64 2.08 9.29 9.79
N GLY A 65 1.21 8.45 10.32
CA GLY A 65 1.20 8.13 11.75
C GLY A 65 2.47 7.42 12.19
N PHE A 66 2.94 6.47 11.38
CA PHE A 66 4.18 5.75 11.66
C PHE A 66 5.36 6.69 11.75
N ASP A 67 5.50 7.60 10.78
CA ASP A 67 6.61 8.55 10.73
C ASP A 67 6.63 9.43 11.98
N LYS A 68 5.47 9.89 12.41
CA LYS A 68 5.37 10.74 13.61
C LYS A 68 5.81 10.00 14.87
N VAL A 69 5.38 8.76 15.03
CA VAL A 69 5.74 7.94 16.19
C VAL A 69 7.21 7.58 16.15
N TYR A 70 7.71 7.19 14.96
CA TYR A 70 9.11 6.84 14.80
C TYR A 70 10.03 8.02 15.10
N ASP A 71 9.68 9.22 14.61
CA ASP A 71 10.47 10.41 14.90
C ASP A 71 10.59 10.71 16.39
N ARG A 72 9.57 10.35 17.16
CA ARG A 72 9.59 10.55 18.60
C ARG A 72 10.60 9.67 19.31
N ILE A 73 10.72 8.42 18.87
CA ILE A 73 11.52 7.43 19.59
C ILE A 73 12.83 7.05 18.93
N ARG A 74 13.10 7.52 17.72
CA ARG A 74 14.29 7.10 16.96
C ARG A 74 15.61 7.39 17.67
N LYS A 75 15.66 8.43 18.50
CA LYS A 75 16.85 8.80 19.25
C LYS A 75 17.04 7.90 20.47
N GLU A 76 15.96 7.40 21.04
CA GLU A 76 15.97 6.58 22.24
C GLU A 76 16.03 5.08 21.93
N LEU A 77 15.60 4.70 20.73
CA LEU A 77 15.49 3.30 20.32
C LEU A 77 16.86 2.58 20.30
N PRO A 78 17.97 3.20 19.83
CA PRO A 78 19.26 2.54 19.87
C PRO A 78 19.70 2.13 21.28
N ASP A 79 19.43 2.98 22.28
CA ASP A 79 19.77 2.70 23.68
C ASP A 79 18.87 1.61 24.27
N ALA A 80 17.63 1.51 23.78
CA ALA A 80 16.64 0.54 24.24
C ALA A 80 16.64 -0.74 23.38
N ARG A 81 17.57 -0.87 22.45
CA ARG A 81 17.60 -1.95 21.46
C ARG A 81 17.56 -3.34 22.07
N ASP A 82 18.30 -3.54 23.14
CA ASP A 82 18.34 -4.84 23.78
C ASP A 82 17.01 -5.21 24.45
N SER A 83 16.29 -4.20 24.94
CA SER A 83 14.98 -4.41 25.58
C SER A 83 13.90 -4.76 24.57
N TYR A 84 14.03 -4.31 23.32
CA TYR A 84 13.02 -4.48 22.26
C TYR A 84 13.56 -5.26 21.06
N LYS A 85 14.51 -6.14 21.31
CA LYS A 85 15.19 -6.89 20.25
C LYS A 85 14.24 -7.71 19.40
N GLU A 86 13.28 -8.39 20.03
CA GLU A 86 12.30 -9.21 19.30
C GLU A 86 11.35 -8.34 18.47
N GLU A 87 10.89 -7.24 19.06
CA GLU A 87 9.98 -6.31 18.39
C GLU A 87 10.66 -5.66 17.19
N ILE A 88 11.92 -5.24 17.36
CA ILE A 88 12.70 -4.66 16.26
C ILE A 88 12.92 -5.68 15.14
N ALA A 89 13.24 -6.91 15.48
CA ALA A 89 13.42 -7.98 14.49
C ALA A 89 12.11 -8.22 13.73
N ARG A 90 10.99 -8.19 14.42
CA ARG A 90 9.68 -8.35 13.79
C ARG A 90 9.37 -7.19 12.86
N MET A 91 9.67 -5.95 13.27
CA MET A 91 9.51 -4.78 12.40
C MET A 91 10.34 -4.92 11.12
N GLN A 92 11.57 -5.37 11.23
CA GLN A 92 12.45 -5.57 10.07
C GLN A 92 11.88 -6.62 9.12
N ARG A 93 11.34 -7.71 9.65
CA ARG A 93 10.68 -8.74 8.83
C ARG A 93 9.44 -8.18 8.13
N LEU A 94 8.63 -7.42 8.85
CA LEU A 94 7.44 -6.81 8.26
C LEU A 94 7.80 -5.82 7.16
N ILE A 95 8.84 -5.01 7.37
CA ILE A 95 9.31 -4.07 6.33
C ILE A 95 9.75 -4.83 5.09
N SER A 96 10.47 -5.94 5.26
CA SER A 96 10.89 -6.77 4.14
C SER A 96 9.69 -7.36 3.39
N GLU A 97 8.70 -7.88 4.12
CA GLU A 97 7.48 -8.43 3.51
C GLU A 97 6.68 -7.34 2.80
N ILE A 98 6.59 -6.14 3.39
CA ILE A 98 5.92 -5.00 2.79
C ILE A 98 6.62 -4.59 1.49
N THR A 99 7.94 -4.58 1.48
CA THR A 99 8.72 -4.29 0.28
C THR A 99 8.42 -5.29 -0.84
N ASP A 100 8.41 -6.58 -0.49
CA ASP A 100 8.09 -7.63 -1.47
C ASP A 100 6.68 -7.48 -2.02
N LEU A 101 5.71 -7.19 -1.16
CA LEU A 101 4.33 -6.96 -1.58
C LEU A 101 4.23 -5.74 -2.48
N SER A 102 4.94 -4.66 -2.16
CA SER A 102 4.95 -3.44 -2.97
C SER A 102 5.48 -3.71 -4.38
N VAL A 103 6.53 -4.52 -4.49
CA VAL A 103 7.07 -4.93 -5.80
C VAL A 103 6.06 -5.77 -6.56
N SER A 104 5.40 -6.72 -5.90
CA SER A 104 4.38 -7.55 -6.52
C SER A 104 3.20 -6.72 -7.02
N ILE A 105 2.77 -5.74 -6.24
CA ILE A 105 1.68 -4.83 -6.63
C ILE A 105 2.10 -4.02 -7.85
N GLN A 106 3.30 -3.47 -7.85
CA GLN A 106 3.81 -2.68 -8.96
C GLN A 106 3.87 -3.52 -10.24
N THR A 107 4.32 -4.75 -10.13
CA THR A 107 4.39 -5.68 -11.26
C THR A 107 2.99 -5.98 -11.80
N SER A 108 2.02 -6.25 -10.91
CA SER A 108 0.65 -6.53 -11.33
C SER A 108 -0.02 -5.31 -11.93
N GLU A 109 0.27 -4.10 -11.44
CA GLU A 109 -0.26 -2.88 -12.02
C GLU A 109 0.27 -2.66 -13.44
N GLN A 110 1.56 -2.88 -13.65
CA GLN A 110 2.13 -2.75 -15.00
C GLN A 110 1.53 -3.76 -15.97
N ARG A 111 1.34 -4.99 -15.50
CA ARG A 111 0.70 -6.03 -16.32
C ARG A 111 -0.73 -5.66 -16.65
N ASN A 112 -1.48 -5.16 -15.66
CA ASN A 112 -2.88 -4.79 -15.85
C ASN A 112 -3.06 -3.53 -16.69
N LYS A 113 -2.06 -2.67 -16.74
CA LYS A 113 -2.16 -1.39 -17.44
C LYS A 113 -2.58 -1.58 -18.89
N GLN A 114 -1.99 -2.53 -19.59
CA GLN A 114 -2.34 -2.79 -21.00
C GLN A 114 -3.78 -3.27 -21.12
N PHE A 115 -4.21 -4.15 -20.23
CA PHE A 115 -5.59 -4.64 -20.23
C PHE A 115 -6.58 -3.52 -19.92
N VAL A 116 -6.22 -2.63 -18.97
CA VAL A 116 -7.04 -1.49 -18.60
C VAL A 116 -7.18 -0.52 -19.78
N GLU A 117 -6.11 -0.26 -20.50
CA GLU A 117 -6.14 0.60 -21.69
C GLU A 117 -7.02 0.01 -22.78
N SER A 118 -6.92 -1.31 -23.01
CA SER A 118 -7.79 -2.00 -23.97
C SER A 118 -9.24 -1.97 -23.52
N TYR A 119 -9.49 -2.14 -22.22
CA TYR A 119 -10.83 -2.07 -21.64
C TYR A 119 -11.43 -0.67 -21.85
N PHE A 120 -10.67 0.37 -21.62
CA PHE A 120 -11.15 1.73 -21.84
C PHE A 120 -11.49 1.98 -23.31
N SER A 121 -10.69 1.44 -24.24
CA SER A 121 -11.00 1.54 -25.66
C SER A 121 -12.33 0.86 -25.99
N TYR A 122 -12.55 -0.34 -25.46
CA TYR A 122 -13.79 -1.08 -25.62
C TYR A 122 -14.98 -0.31 -25.05
N ALA A 123 -14.83 0.22 -23.83
CA ALA A 123 -15.91 0.85 -23.08
C ALA A 123 -16.07 2.35 -23.36
N ARG A 124 -15.35 2.88 -24.37
CA ARG A 124 -15.29 4.33 -24.61
C ARG A 124 -16.67 4.99 -24.72
N GLY A 125 -17.61 4.34 -25.37
CA GLY A 125 -18.99 4.88 -25.50
C GLY A 125 -19.72 4.94 -24.16
N GLN A 126 -19.41 4.04 -23.24
CA GLN A 126 -20.00 3.97 -21.91
C GLN A 126 -19.27 4.88 -20.92
N ILE A 127 -17.99 5.11 -21.13
CA ILE A 127 -17.15 5.96 -20.27
C ILE A 127 -17.59 7.42 -20.30
N ARG A 128 -18.27 7.85 -21.33
CA ARG A 128 -18.86 9.20 -21.38
C ARG A 128 -19.75 9.49 -20.18
N GLN A 129 -20.39 8.46 -19.64
CA GLN A 129 -21.24 8.58 -18.46
C GLN A 129 -20.45 8.42 -17.17
N SER A 130 -19.18 8.00 -17.27
CA SER A 130 -18.34 7.68 -16.12
C SER A 130 -16.97 8.35 -16.20
N LYS A 131 -16.93 9.66 -16.49
CA LYS A 131 -15.68 10.43 -16.44
C LYS A 131 -14.96 10.29 -15.12
N LYS A 132 -15.72 10.01 -14.08
CA LYS A 132 -15.22 9.79 -12.72
C LYS A 132 -14.29 8.58 -12.64
N SER A 133 -14.61 7.50 -13.37
CA SER A 133 -13.81 6.26 -13.38
C SER A 133 -12.43 6.48 -13.99
N VAL A 134 -12.38 7.20 -15.11
CA VAL A 134 -11.12 7.49 -15.77
C VAL A 134 -10.23 8.34 -14.87
N ARG A 135 -10.83 9.34 -14.23
CA ARG A 135 -10.10 10.21 -13.30
C ARG A 135 -9.58 9.43 -12.10
N ALA A 136 -10.42 8.58 -11.51
CA ALA A 136 -10.04 7.77 -10.37
C ALA A 136 -8.91 6.80 -10.73
N ALA A 137 -8.96 6.18 -11.90
CA ALA A 137 -7.89 5.29 -12.36
C ALA A 137 -6.57 6.03 -12.54
N ASN A 138 -6.62 7.23 -13.14
CA ASN A 138 -5.43 8.06 -13.32
C ASN A 138 -4.85 8.48 -11.97
N ASP A 139 -5.70 8.88 -11.02
CA ASP A 139 -5.27 9.26 -9.68
C ASP A 139 -4.64 8.07 -8.96
N TYR A 140 -5.21 6.87 -9.14
CA TYR A 140 -4.67 5.67 -8.56
C TYR A 140 -3.24 5.39 -9.06
N TYR A 141 -3.03 5.43 -10.37
CA TYR A 141 -1.69 5.19 -10.93
C TYR A 141 -0.68 6.24 -10.49
N LYS A 142 -1.13 7.46 -10.34
CA LYS A 142 -0.27 8.54 -9.83
C LYS A 142 0.15 8.24 -8.38
N ASN A 143 -0.79 7.79 -7.55
CA ASN A 143 -0.53 7.51 -6.14
C ASN A 143 0.29 6.25 -5.93
N MET A 144 0.26 5.30 -6.87
CA MET A 144 1.02 4.06 -6.77
C MET A 144 2.52 4.28 -6.61
N ARG A 145 3.02 5.39 -7.14
CA ARG A 145 4.44 5.72 -7.02
C ARG A 145 4.88 5.88 -5.57
N GLN A 146 3.95 6.19 -4.68
CA GLN A 146 4.24 6.42 -3.26
C GLN A 146 4.28 5.14 -2.45
N ILE A 147 3.70 4.05 -2.95
CA ILE A 147 3.65 2.77 -2.23
C ILE A 147 5.04 2.22 -1.96
N ASN A 148 5.97 2.46 -2.86
CA ASN A 148 7.32 1.90 -2.78
C ASN A 148 8.23 2.67 -1.84
N TYR A 149 7.78 3.82 -1.32
CA TYR A 149 8.61 4.59 -0.42
C TYR A 149 8.64 3.94 0.96
N ILE A 150 9.82 3.57 1.37
CA ILE A 150 10.09 3.08 2.73
C ILE A 150 11.29 3.86 3.22
N ASP A 151 11.17 4.44 4.41
CA ASP A 151 12.24 5.25 4.99
C ASP A 151 13.52 4.42 5.06
N PRO A 152 14.60 4.83 4.36
CA PRO A 152 15.87 4.10 4.41
C PRO A 152 16.40 3.91 5.82
N GLN A 153 16.11 4.82 6.73
CA GLN A 153 16.55 4.71 8.11
C GLN A 153 15.98 3.49 8.81
N MET A 154 14.77 3.08 8.45
CA MET A 154 14.17 1.86 9.00
C MET A 154 14.89 0.61 8.51
N MET A 155 15.35 0.62 7.25
CA MET A 155 16.12 -0.50 6.71
C MET A 155 17.51 -0.57 7.32
N ASP A 156 18.14 0.58 7.54
CA ASP A 156 19.48 0.64 8.12
C ASP A 156 19.52 0.24 9.58
N SER A 157 18.38 0.26 10.27
CA SER A 157 18.33 -0.17 11.67
C SER A 157 18.66 -1.64 11.87
N LYS A 158 18.84 -2.40 10.81
CA LYS A 158 19.31 -3.78 10.86
C LYS A 158 20.74 -3.91 11.41
N LYS A 159 21.49 -2.85 11.27
CA LYS A 159 22.87 -2.82 11.76
C LYS A 159 22.92 -2.42 13.23
#